data_a1af652a51779db26e96e8a323e5afc1
#
_entry.id   a1af652a51779db26e96e8a323e5afc1
#
_cell.length_a   1.000
_cell.length_b   1.000
_cell.length_c   1.000
_cell.angle_alpha   90.00
_cell.angle_beta   90.00
_cell.angle_gamma   90.00
#
_symmetry.space_group_name_H-M   'P 1'
#
loop_
_entity.id
_entity.type
_entity.pdbx_description
1 polymer ?
#
loop_
_entity_poly.entity_id
_entity_poly.type
_entity_poly.pdbx_seq_one_letter_code
_entity_poly.pdbx_strand_id
1 'polypeptide(L)'
;MTGPTSTGTTAITSIDVHAEGEPGRILLGAHLLVRGATWPERMRWCETRLDWLRRLLLREPRGQPSMCAVLVLPPLDPAADVGIIILEQGGFRPMSGSNTMCAVTALLETGSLPAAEPETVVRIDTAVGAVEATARVEGGRVRWVRVRNVPSFALALDQKIVVPEYGTIPADIAFGGQFYVQARAADMGVMLGPDHAPAIARAGTALLAAAREQVPVAHPGQPDVTQISLVMLHGPADSPGISGRNSVVMPAGRITADDPASWRGT
;
A
#
# COMPACT_ATOMS: atom_id res chain seq x y z
N MET A 1 -2.95 -21.20 -15.80
CA MET A 1 -3.02 -20.75 -14.40
C MET A 1 -3.91 -21.74 -13.66
N THR A 2 -3.29 -22.74 -13.07
CA THR A 2 -4.00 -23.74 -12.26
C THR A 2 -4.03 -23.23 -10.82
N GLY A 3 -5.20 -22.76 -10.36
CA GLY A 3 -5.46 -22.60 -8.94
C GLY A 3 -5.25 -23.94 -8.22
N PRO A 4 -5.25 -23.94 -6.87
CA PRO A 4 -5.11 -25.19 -6.14
C PRO A 4 -6.17 -26.19 -6.61
N THR A 5 -5.74 -27.35 -7.03
CA THR A 5 -6.61 -28.50 -7.42
C THR A 5 -7.31 -29.12 -6.21
N SER A 6 -7.49 -28.37 -5.14
CA SER A 6 -8.23 -28.78 -3.96
C SER A 6 -9.72 -28.70 -4.26
N THR A 7 -10.41 -29.81 -4.21
CA THR A 7 -11.88 -29.91 -4.20
C THR A 7 -12.51 -29.45 -2.87
N GLY A 8 -11.69 -28.88 -1.96
CA GLY A 8 -12.10 -28.45 -0.63
C GLY A 8 -12.48 -26.95 -0.56
N THR A 9 -13.35 -26.63 0.39
CA THR A 9 -13.69 -25.24 0.74
C THR A 9 -12.54 -24.60 1.51
N THR A 10 -12.09 -23.41 1.11
CA THR A 10 -11.14 -22.61 1.87
C THR A 10 -11.91 -21.57 2.67
N ALA A 11 -11.77 -21.60 3.98
CA ALA A 11 -12.31 -20.59 4.88
C ALA A 11 -11.21 -19.57 5.23
N ILE A 12 -11.53 -18.29 5.14
CA ILE A 12 -10.62 -17.18 5.50
C ILE A 12 -11.39 -16.23 6.40
N THR A 13 -10.84 -15.94 7.56
CA THR A 13 -11.40 -14.94 8.47
C THR A 13 -10.81 -13.57 8.13
N SER A 14 -11.66 -12.57 8.01
CA SER A 14 -11.25 -11.19 7.80
C SER A 14 -11.98 -10.23 8.73
N ILE A 15 -11.31 -9.12 9.05
CA ILE A 15 -11.84 -7.99 9.79
C ILE A 15 -11.68 -6.76 8.91
N ASP A 16 -12.78 -6.09 8.60
CA ASP A 16 -12.76 -4.88 7.81
C ASP A 16 -12.72 -3.66 8.75
N VAL A 17 -11.73 -2.82 8.53
CA VAL A 17 -11.49 -1.56 9.26
C VAL A 17 -11.17 -0.45 8.27
N HIS A 18 -11.01 0.77 8.74
CA HIS A 18 -10.53 1.86 7.90
C HIS A 18 -9.62 2.83 8.68
N ALA A 19 -8.71 3.48 7.96
CA ALA A 19 -7.91 4.60 8.46
C ALA A 19 -8.36 5.85 7.70
N GLU A 20 -9.03 6.79 8.37
CA GLU A 20 -9.58 8.02 7.77
C GLU A 20 -10.39 7.78 6.47
N GLY A 21 -11.15 6.67 6.43
CA GLY A 21 -11.97 6.29 5.28
C GLY A 21 -11.26 5.37 4.27
N GLU A 22 -9.96 5.18 4.36
CA GLU A 22 -9.24 4.20 3.53
C GLU A 22 -9.47 2.78 4.07
N PRO A 23 -10.14 1.88 3.32
CA PRO A 23 -10.50 0.57 3.82
C PRO A 23 -9.31 -0.38 3.84
N GLY A 24 -9.20 -1.16 4.92
CA GLY A 24 -8.24 -2.23 5.09
C GLY A 24 -8.92 -3.52 5.56
N ARG A 25 -8.74 -4.61 4.82
CA ARG A 25 -9.23 -5.95 5.17
C ARG A 25 -8.13 -6.79 5.78
N ILE A 26 -8.21 -7.06 7.07
CA ILE A 26 -7.17 -7.76 7.82
C ILE A 26 -7.48 -9.26 7.83
N LEU A 27 -6.56 -10.07 7.30
CA LEU A 27 -6.75 -11.51 7.12
C LEU A 27 -6.07 -12.27 8.26
N LEU A 28 -6.88 -12.89 9.09
CA LEU A 28 -6.42 -13.76 10.18
C LEU A 28 -6.38 -15.22 9.71
N GLY A 29 -5.35 -15.97 10.13
CA GLY A 29 -5.18 -17.37 9.75
C GLY A 29 -4.62 -17.61 8.34
N ALA A 30 -4.55 -16.58 7.50
CA ALA A 30 -4.02 -16.69 6.14
C ALA A 30 -2.50 -17.01 6.07
N HIS A 31 -1.79 -16.89 7.19
CA HIS A 31 -0.39 -17.30 7.31
C HIS A 31 -0.15 -18.76 6.93
N LEU A 32 -1.15 -19.63 7.10
CA LEU A 32 -1.09 -21.03 6.70
C LEU A 32 -0.92 -21.22 5.18
N LEU A 33 -1.28 -20.23 4.39
CA LEU A 33 -1.16 -20.24 2.93
C LEU A 33 0.20 -19.71 2.43
N VAL A 34 0.93 -18.98 3.28
CA VAL A 34 2.22 -18.36 2.92
C VAL A 34 3.38 -19.29 3.21
N ARG A 35 4.35 -19.34 2.30
CA ARG A 35 5.58 -20.12 2.44
C ARG A 35 6.78 -19.21 2.19
N GLY A 36 7.90 -19.54 2.82
CA GLY A 36 9.19 -18.86 2.69
C GLY A 36 9.84 -18.62 4.05
N ALA A 37 11.15 -18.82 4.10
CA ALA A 37 11.99 -18.58 5.28
C ALA A 37 12.50 -17.13 5.34
N THR A 38 12.41 -16.40 4.23
CA THR A 38 12.85 -15.00 4.09
C THR A 38 11.73 -14.15 3.52
N TRP A 39 11.80 -12.81 3.70
CA TRP A 39 10.83 -11.89 3.14
C TRP A 39 10.77 -11.94 1.60
N PRO A 40 11.87 -11.96 0.85
CA PRO A 40 11.83 -12.13 -0.61
C PRO A 40 11.13 -13.41 -1.05
N GLU A 41 11.34 -14.53 -0.34
CA GLU A 41 10.66 -15.79 -0.62
C GLU A 41 9.16 -15.71 -0.36
N ARG A 42 8.75 -15.12 0.79
CA ARG A 42 7.32 -14.91 1.12
C ARG A 42 6.62 -14.02 0.10
N MET A 43 7.26 -12.91 -0.31
CA MET A 43 6.71 -12.01 -1.34
C MET A 43 6.54 -12.73 -2.67
N ARG A 44 7.58 -13.41 -3.15
CA ARG A 44 7.53 -14.20 -4.39
C ARG A 44 6.48 -15.30 -4.34
N TRP A 45 6.34 -15.96 -3.20
CA TRP A 45 5.29 -16.96 -3.00
C TRP A 45 3.89 -16.34 -3.14
N CYS A 46 3.66 -15.21 -2.49
CA CYS A 46 2.40 -14.49 -2.58
C CYS A 46 2.08 -14.10 -4.03
N GLU A 47 3.03 -13.51 -4.74
CA GLU A 47 2.88 -13.09 -6.13
C GLU A 47 2.57 -14.24 -7.08
N THR A 48 3.23 -15.39 -6.88
CA THR A 48 3.10 -16.52 -7.81
C THR A 48 1.99 -17.50 -7.44
N ARG A 49 1.61 -17.59 -6.17
CA ARG A 49 0.69 -18.62 -5.66
C ARG A 49 -0.61 -18.08 -5.06
N LEU A 50 -0.63 -16.82 -4.60
CA LEU A 50 -1.79 -16.25 -3.90
C LEU A 50 -2.46 -15.09 -4.64
N ASP A 51 -2.11 -14.81 -5.90
CA ASP A 51 -2.77 -13.77 -6.70
C ASP A 51 -4.29 -14.01 -6.83
N TRP A 52 -4.72 -15.27 -6.88
CA TRP A 52 -6.14 -15.64 -6.84
C TRP A 52 -6.83 -15.14 -5.57
N LEU A 53 -6.17 -15.23 -4.40
CA LEU A 53 -6.70 -14.76 -3.12
C LEU A 53 -6.83 -13.24 -3.12
N ARG A 54 -5.81 -12.53 -3.58
CA ARG A 54 -5.84 -11.08 -3.74
C ARG A 54 -7.03 -10.65 -4.59
N ARG A 55 -7.22 -11.25 -5.76
CA ARG A 55 -8.36 -10.97 -6.65
C ARG A 55 -9.70 -11.31 -6.00
N LEU A 56 -9.78 -12.43 -5.29
CA LEU A 56 -11.00 -12.85 -4.59
C LEU A 56 -11.46 -11.83 -3.57
N LEU A 57 -10.51 -11.20 -2.86
CA LEU A 57 -10.79 -10.32 -1.73
C LEU A 57 -10.94 -8.85 -2.12
N LEU A 58 -10.25 -8.42 -3.20
CA LEU A 58 -10.20 -7.01 -3.56
C LEU A 58 -11.10 -6.64 -4.75
N ARG A 59 -11.64 -7.62 -5.48
CA ARG A 59 -12.52 -7.38 -6.61
C ARG A 59 -13.96 -7.74 -6.27
N GLU A 60 -14.87 -7.15 -7.02
CA GLU A 60 -16.29 -7.50 -6.92
C GLU A 60 -16.53 -9.01 -7.10
N PRO A 61 -17.48 -9.58 -6.41
CA PRO A 61 -18.45 -8.94 -5.49
C PRO A 61 -17.96 -8.79 -4.04
N ARG A 62 -16.73 -9.19 -3.68
CA ARG A 62 -16.24 -9.18 -2.30
C ARG A 62 -15.40 -7.96 -1.94
N GLY A 63 -14.89 -7.26 -2.92
CA GLY A 63 -14.08 -6.06 -2.78
C GLY A 63 -14.57 -4.94 -3.69
N GLN A 64 -13.79 -3.89 -3.77
CA GLN A 64 -14.04 -2.71 -4.59
C GLN A 64 -12.69 -2.09 -5.00
N PRO A 65 -12.62 -1.18 -5.98
CA PRO A 65 -11.35 -0.62 -6.47
C PRO A 65 -10.46 0.03 -5.41
N SER A 66 -11.05 0.63 -4.35
CA SER A 66 -10.31 1.22 -3.24
C SER A 66 -9.88 0.22 -2.16
N MET A 67 -10.34 -1.03 -2.21
CA MET A 67 -10.05 -2.02 -1.18
C MET A 67 -8.59 -2.45 -1.20
N CYS A 68 -8.00 -2.52 0.01
CA CYS A 68 -6.75 -3.21 0.28
C CYS A 68 -6.96 -4.30 1.31
N ALA A 69 -6.04 -5.25 1.37
CA ALA A 69 -6.04 -6.25 2.42
C ALA A 69 -4.63 -6.43 3.00
N VAL A 70 -4.57 -7.00 4.20
CA VAL A 70 -3.33 -7.29 4.92
C VAL A 70 -3.29 -8.76 5.30
N LEU A 71 -2.27 -9.47 4.85
CA LEU A 71 -1.92 -10.78 5.39
C LEU A 71 -1.20 -10.57 6.73
N VAL A 72 -1.77 -11.12 7.79
CA VAL A 72 -1.13 -11.18 9.11
C VAL A 72 -0.33 -12.47 9.21
N LEU A 73 0.95 -12.36 9.51
CA LEU A 73 1.93 -13.45 9.47
C LEU A 73 2.72 -13.50 10.78
N PRO A 74 3.27 -14.66 11.15
CA PRO A 74 4.35 -14.72 12.11
C PRO A 74 5.54 -13.89 11.61
N PRO A 75 6.15 -13.06 12.47
CA PRO A 75 7.32 -12.29 12.10
C PRO A 75 8.53 -13.21 11.80
N LEU A 76 9.47 -12.74 11.02
CA LEU A 76 10.78 -13.38 10.86
C LEU A 76 11.79 -12.83 11.87
N ASP A 77 11.65 -11.56 12.21
CA ASP A 77 12.38 -10.95 13.32
C ASP A 77 11.74 -11.33 14.66
N PRO A 78 12.45 -12.04 15.55
CA PRO A 78 11.92 -12.40 16.87
C PRO A 78 11.65 -11.20 17.79
N ALA A 79 12.15 -10.01 17.48
CA ALA A 79 11.88 -8.77 18.20
C ALA A 79 10.56 -8.11 17.79
N ALA A 80 9.92 -8.59 16.71
CA ALA A 80 8.65 -8.06 16.25
C ALA A 80 7.46 -8.88 16.79
N ASP A 81 6.33 -8.19 16.95
CA ASP A 81 5.09 -8.81 17.44
C ASP A 81 4.32 -9.52 16.31
N VAL A 82 4.44 -9.01 15.09
CA VAL A 82 3.69 -9.50 13.93
C VAL A 82 4.41 -9.17 12.63
N GLY A 83 4.23 -10.01 11.62
CA GLY A 83 4.63 -9.73 10.25
C GLY A 83 3.43 -9.37 9.37
N ILE A 84 3.61 -8.52 8.35
CA ILE A 84 2.54 -8.19 7.40
C ILE A 84 3.00 -8.19 5.95
N ILE A 85 2.07 -8.53 5.05
CA ILE A 85 2.17 -8.29 3.61
C ILE A 85 0.87 -7.61 3.16
N ILE A 86 1.00 -6.55 2.38
CA ILE A 86 -0.15 -5.80 1.88
C ILE A 86 -0.59 -6.33 0.52
N LEU A 87 -1.89 -6.45 0.32
CA LEU A 87 -2.51 -6.77 -0.95
C LEU A 87 -3.19 -5.52 -1.49
N GLU A 88 -2.77 -5.08 -2.66
CA GLU A 88 -3.38 -3.97 -3.39
C GLU A 88 -3.96 -4.44 -4.73
N GLN A 89 -4.70 -3.59 -5.41
CA GLN A 89 -5.27 -3.92 -6.72
C GLN A 89 -4.20 -4.33 -7.73
N GLY A 90 -3.04 -3.69 -7.70
CA GLY A 90 -1.92 -3.94 -8.60
C GLY A 90 -0.97 -5.07 -8.22
N GLY A 91 -1.12 -5.68 -7.02
CA GLY A 91 -0.20 -6.73 -6.57
C GLY A 91 0.01 -6.77 -5.06
N PHE A 92 1.04 -7.49 -4.64
CA PHE A 92 1.49 -7.53 -3.26
C PHE A 92 2.49 -6.38 -3.01
N ARG A 93 2.46 -5.82 -1.80
CA ARG A 93 3.34 -4.72 -1.42
C ARG A 93 4.01 -5.01 -0.08
N PRO A 94 5.24 -4.55 0.08
CA PRO A 94 6.00 -4.80 1.31
C PRO A 94 5.49 -4.00 2.50
N MET A 95 4.91 -2.82 2.27
CA MET A 95 4.48 -1.90 3.31
C MET A 95 3.41 -0.92 2.79
N SER A 96 2.49 -0.50 3.68
CA SER A 96 1.55 0.60 3.49
C SER A 96 1.21 1.20 4.86
N GLY A 97 1.30 2.51 5.02
CA GLY A 97 1.08 3.20 6.29
C GLY A 97 -0.34 3.03 6.81
N SER A 98 -1.34 3.38 6.02
CA SER A 98 -2.77 3.25 6.37
C SER A 98 -3.18 1.81 6.65
N ASN A 99 -2.72 0.86 5.84
CA ASN A 99 -3.01 -0.55 6.07
C ASN A 99 -2.30 -1.10 7.33
N THR A 100 -1.15 -0.57 7.70
CA THR A 100 -0.50 -0.86 8.98
C THR A 100 -1.34 -0.34 10.14
N MET A 101 -1.87 0.89 10.05
CA MET A 101 -2.80 1.43 11.06
C MET A 101 -4.05 0.56 11.19
N CYS A 102 -4.63 0.13 10.07
CA CYS A 102 -5.76 -0.79 10.03
C CYS A 102 -5.43 -2.13 10.71
N ALA A 103 -4.27 -2.72 10.40
CA ALA A 103 -3.86 -3.99 11.00
C ALA A 103 -3.69 -3.88 12.51
N VAL A 104 -2.99 -2.86 12.99
CA VAL A 104 -2.79 -2.62 14.42
C VAL A 104 -4.12 -2.42 15.14
N THR A 105 -5.02 -1.60 14.60
CA THR A 105 -6.35 -1.39 15.16
C THR A 105 -7.11 -2.71 15.29
N ALA A 106 -7.18 -3.49 14.21
CA ALA A 106 -7.89 -4.77 14.22
C ALA A 106 -7.29 -5.77 15.22
N LEU A 107 -5.97 -5.89 15.25
CA LEU A 107 -5.28 -6.86 16.11
C LEU A 107 -5.42 -6.53 17.60
N LEU A 108 -5.39 -5.26 17.97
CA LEU A 108 -5.57 -4.82 19.36
C LEU A 108 -7.04 -4.91 19.79
N GLU A 109 -7.98 -4.42 18.99
CA GLU A 109 -9.41 -4.43 19.35
C GLU A 109 -10.04 -5.82 19.39
N THR A 110 -9.46 -6.79 18.68
CA THR A 110 -9.93 -8.19 18.72
C THR A 110 -9.19 -9.04 19.73
N GLY A 111 -8.20 -8.48 20.43
CA GLY A 111 -7.38 -9.23 21.38
C GLY A 111 -6.42 -10.23 20.73
N SER A 112 -6.20 -10.11 19.41
CA SER A 112 -5.19 -10.93 18.70
C SER A 112 -3.77 -10.56 19.10
N LEU A 113 -3.55 -9.30 19.49
CA LEU A 113 -2.39 -8.83 20.23
C LEU A 113 -2.84 -8.20 21.56
N PRO A 114 -2.01 -8.30 22.61
CA PRO A 114 -2.33 -7.67 23.89
C PRO A 114 -2.34 -6.14 23.75
N ALA A 115 -3.36 -5.52 24.31
CA ALA A 115 -3.47 -4.06 24.36
C ALA A 115 -3.27 -3.57 25.79
N ALA A 116 -2.49 -2.51 25.97
CA ALA A 116 -2.32 -1.76 27.21
C ALA A 116 -2.81 -0.34 27.06
N GLU A 117 -3.44 0.20 28.10
CA GLU A 117 -3.83 1.61 28.18
C GLU A 117 -2.76 2.41 28.94
N PRO A 118 -2.52 3.67 28.61
CA PRO A 118 -3.15 4.43 27.55
C PRO A 118 -2.52 4.25 26.17
N GLU A 119 -1.36 3.60 26.07
CA GLU A 119 -0.66 3.41 24.79
C GLU A 119 -0.09 2.00 24.69
N THR A 120 -0.18 1.45 23.49
CA THR A 120 0.42 0.18 23.10
C THR A 120 1.35 0.39 21.92
N VAL A 121 2.57 -0.12 22.03
CA VAL A 121 3.54 -0.14 20.92
C VAL A 121 3.51 -1.52 20.29
N VAL A 122 3.33 -1.57 18.98
CA VAL A 122 3.37 -2.79 18.17
C VAL A 122 4.53 -2.70 17.20
N ARG A 123 5.41 -3.70 17.21
CA ARG A 123 6.53 -3.83 16.28
C ARG A 123 6.14 -4.75 15.16
N ILE A 124 6.21 -4.22 13.95
CA ILE A 124 5.77 -4.91 12.74
C ILE A 124 6.98 -5.22 11.87
N ASP A 125 7.14 -6.49 11.53
CA ASP A 125 8.16 -6.96 10.60
C ASP A 125 7.60 -6.93 9.17
N THR A 126 8.33 -6.32 8.25
CA THR A 126 7.93 -6.17 6.84
C THR A 126 9.05 -6.52 5.89
N ALA A 127 8.72 -6.72 4.62
CA ALA A 127 9.72 -7.02 3.60
C ALA A 127 10.70 -5.84 3.31
N VAL A 128 10.47 -4.67 3.87
CA VAL A 128 11.35 -3.48 3.74
C VAL A 128 11.93 -3.03 5.08
N GLY A 129 11.78 -3.83 6.11
CA GLY A 129 12.33 -3.58 7.44
C GLY A 129 11.28 -3.46 8.54
N ALA A 130 11.75 -3.25 9.75
CA ALA A 130 10.88 -3.12 10.91
C ALA A 130 10.18 -1.76 10.93
N VAL A 131 8.90 -1.81 11.29
CA VAL A 131 8.03 -0.63 11.46
C VAL A 131 7.49 -0.65 12.89
N GLU A 132 7.40 0.50 13.51
CA GLU A 132 6.83 0.65 14.85
C GLU A 132 5.54 1.45 14.78
N ALA A 133 4.48 0.92 15.38
CA ALA A 133 3.20 1.61 15.50
C ALA A 133 2.85 1.82 16.96
N THR A 134 2.55 3.06 17.34
CA THR A 134 2.02 3.42 18.66
C THR A 134 0.52 3.63 18.53
N ALA A 135 -0.26 2.85 19.25
CA ALA A 135 -1.71 2.98 19.32
C ALA A 135 -2.13 3.59 20.66
N ARG A 136 -2.99 4.61 20.64
CA ARG A 136 -3.70 5.12 21.80
C ARG A 136 -4.92 4.26 22.06
N VAL A 137 -4.98 3.66 23.23
CA VAL A 137 -6.09 2.78 23.62
C VAL A 137 -6.84 3.39 24.82
N GLU A 138 -8.16 3.47 24.70
CA GLU A 138 -9.05 4.01 25.73
C GLU A 138 -10.35 3.22 25.77
N GLY A 139 -10.64 2.58 26.90
CA GLY A 139 -11.82 1.72 27.05
C GLY A 139 -11.83 0.53 26.11
N GLY A 140 -10.67 -0.06 25.86
CA GLY A 140 -10.50 -1.18 24.95
C GLY A 140 -10.62 -0.83 23.45
N ARG A 141 -10.64 0.46 23.11
CA ARG A 141 -10.75 0.95 21.73
C ARG A 141 -9.53 1.74 21.31
N VAL A 142 -9.07 1.53 20.10
CA VAL A 142 -7.99 2.29 19.48
C VAL A 142 -8.54 3.64 19.00
N ARG A 143 -8.00 4.74 19.52
CA ARG A 143 -8.40 6.12 19.17
C ARG A 143 -7.62 6.67 17.99
N TRP A 144 -6.35 6.36 17.94
CA TRP A 144 -5.46 6.69 16.83
C TRP A 144 -4.26 5.73 16.82
N VAL A 145 -3.63 5.63 15.65
CA VAL A 145 -2.38 4.91 15.46
C VAL A 145 -1.37 5.82 14.79
N ARG A 146 -0.18 5.92 15.36
CA ARG A 146 0.97 6.61 14.77
C ARG A 146 1.97 5.58 14.28
N VAL A 147 2.31 5.62 13.02
CA VAL A 147 3.31 4.72 12.41
C VAL A 147 4.63 5.45 12.25
N ARG A 148 5.68 4.89 12.83
CA ARG A 148 7.07 5.23 12.54
C ARG A 148 7.54 4.32 11.43
N ASN A 149 7.45 4.84 10.20
CA ASN A 149 7.75 4.09 8.99
C ASN A 149 9.25 3.79 8.85
N VAL A 150 9.61 2.93 7.90
CA VAL A 150 10.99 2.72 7.44
C VAL A 150 11.61 4.04 6.96
N PRO A 151 12.96 4.18 6.96
CA PRO A 151 13.62 5.37 6.46
C PRO A 151 13.16 5.74 5.05
N SER A 152 12.83 7.00 4.85
CA SER A 152 12.46 7.55 3.55
C SER A 152 13.63 8.32 2.95
N PHE A 153 13.74 8.30 1.63
CA PHE A 153 14.79 9.01 0.90
C PHE A 153 14.36 9.37 -0.53
N ALA A 154 14.95 10.43 -1.06
CA ALA A 154 14.87 10.72 -2.49
C ALA A 154 15.95 9.90 -3.23
N LEU A 155 15.52 9.12 -4.22
CA LEU A 155 16.43 8.35 -5.08
C LEU A 155 16.96 9.20 -6.23
N ALA A 156 16.08 9.96 -6.88
CA ALA A 156 16.42 10.83 -7.99
C ALA A 156 15.49 12.04 -8.00
N LEU A 157 16.05 13.22 -8.22
CA LEU A 157 15.32 14.48 -8.27
C LEU A 157 15.34 15.06 -9.69
N ASP A 158 14.33 15.85 -10.02
CA ASP A 158 14.19 16.60 -11.28
C ASP A 158 14.35 15.73 -12.56
N GLN A 159 13.86 14.51 -12.50
CA GLN A 159 13.88 13.59 -13.65
C GLN A 159 12.93 14.10 -14.73
N LYS A 160 13.41 14.16 -15.96
CA LYS A 160 12.58 14.55 -17.12
C LYS A 160 11.96 13.29 -17.73
N ILE A 161 10.71 13.02 -17.40
CA ILE A 161 9.98 11.85 -17.89
C ILE A 161 9.12 12.26 -19.07
N VAL A 162 9.32 11.60 -20.21
CA VAL A 162 8.47 11.83 -21.41
C VAL A 162 7.19 11.01 -21.26
N VAL A 163 6.08 11.69 -21.01
CA VAL A 163 4.76 11.08 -20.83
C VAL A 163 3.92 11.31 -22.07
N PRO A 164 3.45 10.26 -22.77
CA PRO A 164 2.56 10.40 -23.92
C PRO A 164 1.36 11.30 -23.61
N GLU A 165 0.99 12.18 -24.52
CA GLU A 165 -0.09 13.17 -24.44
C GLU A 165 0.15 14.32 -23.43
N TYR A 166 1.10 14.18 -22.48
CA TYR A 166 1.39 15.18 -21.44
C TYR A 166 2.73 15.91 -21.67
N GLY A 167 3.59 15.39 -22.56
CA GLY A 167 4.90 15.98 -22.81
C GLY A 167 5.97 15.56 -21.82
N THR A 168 6.99 16.42 -21.63
CA THR A 168 8.08 16.15 -20.69
C THR A 168 7.73 16.70 -19.31
N ILE A 169 7.59 15.81 -18.35
CA ILE A 169 7.16 16.12 -16.99
C ILE A 169 8.36 16.05 -16.03
N PRO A 170 8.67 17.13 -15.29
CA PRO A 170 9.60 17.09 -14.19
C PRO A 170 9.02 16.23 -13.05
N ALA A 171 9.78 15.26 -12.57
CA ALA A 171 9.31 14.37 -11.52
C ALA A 171 10.46 13.90 -10.62
N ASP A 172 10.13 13.63 -9.37
CA ASP A 172 11.04 13.07 -8.39
C ASP A 172 10.74 11.60 -8.16
N ILE A 173 11.77 10.81 -7.86
CA ILE A 173 11.63 9.43 -7.42
C ILE A 173 12.03 9.35 -5.95
N ALA A 174 11.11 8.96 -5.11
CA ALA A 174 11.34 8.84 -3.67
C ALA A 174 10.86 7.49 -3.13
N PHE A 175 11.45 7.07 -2.02
CA PHE A 175 11.09 5.86 -1.29
C PHE A 175 10.53 6.21 0.09
N GLY A 176 9.43 5.57 0.46
CA GLY A 176 8.80 5.68 1.77
C GLY A 176 8.08 4.37 2.15
N GLY A 177 8.79 3.23 1.97
CA GLY A 177 8.24 1.88 2.09
C GLY A 177 7.89 1.27 0.72
N GLN A 178 7.67 2.12 -0.27
CA GLN A 178 7.55 1.80 -1.70
C GLN A 178 8.19 2.94 -2.49
N PHE A 179 8.56 2.70 -3.76
CA PHE A 179 8.97 3.77 -4.64
C PHE A 179 7.78 4.49 -5.25
N TYR A 180 7.83 5.81 -5.18
CA TYR A 180 6.87 6.75 -5.78
C TYR A 180 7.55 7.54 -6.88
N VAL A 181 6.84 7.78 -7.98
CA VAL A 181 7.11 8.93 -8.84
C VAL A 181 6.20 10.07 -8.40
N GLN A 182 6.79 11.25 -8.18
CA GLN A 182 6.10 12.43 -7.68
C GLN A 182 6.21 13.56 -8.70
N ALA A 183 5.08 14.19 -9.03
CA ALA A 183 5.04 15.32 -9.95
C ALA A 183 4.00 16.35 -9.50
N ARG A 184 4.17 17.60 -9.93
CA ARG A 184 3.13 18.61 -9.72
C ARG A 184 1.90 18.28 -10.57
N ALA A 185 0.73 18.34 -9.98
CA ALA A 185 -0.52 18.14 -10.71
C ALA A 185 -0.69 19.16 -11.86
N ALA A 186 -0.23 20.38 -11.65
CA ALA A 186 -0.23 21.45 -12.68
C ALA A 186 0.61 21.10 -13.91
N ASP A 187 1.75 20.43 -13.74
CA ASP A 187 2.62 20.03 -14.87
C ASP A 187 1.95 18.92 -15.71
N MET A 188 1.04 18.15 -15.10
CA MET A 188 0.19 17.17 -15.77
C MET A 188 -1.14 17.77 -16.28
N GLY A 189 -1.36 19.08 -16.14
CA GLY A 189 -2.59 19.74 -16.56
C GLY A 189 -3.84 19.31 -15.80
N VAL A 190 -3.70 18.82 -14.56
CA VAL A 190 -4.83 18.36 -13.73
C VAL A 190 -4.95 19.16 -12.44
N MET A 191 -6.17 19.32 -11.97
CA MET A 191 -6.47 19.87 -10.64
C MET A 191 -6.67 18.75 -9.65
N LEU A 192 -6.23 19.00 -8.38
CA LEU A 192 -6.44 18.08 -7.29
C LEU A 192 -7.84 18.27 -6.67
N GLY A 193 -8.54 17.18 -6.46
CA GLY A 193 -9.85 17.18 -5.81
C GLY A 193 -10.74 16.03 -6.29
N PRO A 194 -11.77 15.68 -5.51
CA PRO A 194 -12.66 14.56 -5.82
C PRO A 194 -13.33 14.67 -7.19
N ASP A 195 -13.75 15.86 -7.57
CA ASP A 195 -14.42 16.10 -8.85
C ASP A 195 -13.51 15.87 -10.08
N HIS A 196 -12.19 15.83 -9.86
CA HIS A 196 -11.17 15.63 -10.89
C HIS A 196 -10.57 14.20 -10.87
N ALA A 197 -11.10 13.30 -10.04
CA ALA A 197 -10.58 11.95 -9.86
C ALA A 197 -10.33 11.17 -11.18
N PRO A 198 -11.22 11.20 -12.18
CA PRO A 198 -10.97 10.52 -13.46
C PRO A 198 -9.78 11.10 -14.24
N ALA A 199 -9.58 12.41 -14.18
CA ALA A 199 -8.44 13.08 -14.84
C ALA A 199 -7.13 12.76 -14.11
N ILE A 200 -7.13 12.82 -12.78
CA ILE A 200 -6.01 12.45 -11.91
C ILE A 200 -5.59 11.01 -12.16
N ALA A 201 -6.55 10.08 -12.22
CA ALA A 201 -6.30 8.67 -12.47
C ALA A 201 -5.65 8.42 -13.83
N ARG A 202 -6.14 9.06 -14.90
CA ARG A 202 -5.54 8.95 -16.25
C ARG A 202 -4.12 9.50 -16.27
N ALA A 203 -3.91 10.71 -15.77
CA ALA A 203 -2.61 11.36 -15.74
C ALA A 203 -1.59 10.56 -14.92
N GLY A 204 -1.96 10.12 -13.72
CA GLY A 204 -1.11 9.30 -12.87
C GLY A 204 -0.78 7.94 -13.48
N THR A 205 -1.74 7.29 -14.14
CA THR A 205 -1.48 6.01 -14.84
C THR A 205 -0.48 6.19 -15.98
N ALA A 206 -0.61 7.27 -16.77
CA ALA A 206 0.32 7.57 -17.85
C ALA A 206 1.73 7.87 -17.31
N LEU A 207 1.83 8.69 -16.24
CA LEU A 207 3.11 9.00 -15.61
C LEU A 207 3.77 7.76 -15.00
N LEU A 208 3.00 6.87 -14.35
CA LEU A 208 3.55 5.64 -13.79
C LEU A 208 4.13 4.71 -14.84
N ALA A 209 3.41 4.53 -15.95
CA ALA A 209 3.88 3.71 -17.06
C ALA A 209 5.19 4.27 -17.64
N ALA A 210 5.22 5.57 -17.94
CA ALA A 210 6.40 6.23 -18.49
C ALA A 210 7.60 6.20 -17.52
N ALA A 211 7.37 6.44 -16.24
CA ALA A 211 8.42 6.40 -15.23
C ALA A 211 9.06 5.00 -15.11
N ARG A 212 8.25 3.95 -15.13
CA ARG A 212 8.75 2.55 -15.06
C ARG A 212 9.63 2.17 -16.25
N GLU A 213 9.36 2.72 -17.42
CA GLU A 213 10.16 2.46 -18.62
C GLU A 213 11.47 3.26 -18.65
N GLN A 214 11.44 4.49 -18.10
CA GLN A 214 12.54 5.43 -18.28
C GLN A 214 13.47 5.53 -17.06
N VAL A 215 12.99 5.20 -15.87
CA VAL A 215 13.77 5.37 -14.64
C VAL A 215 13.92 4.03 -13.90
N PRO A 216 15.07 3.37 -14.01
CA PRO A 216 15.35 2.19 -13.22
C PRO A 216 15.52 2.56 -11.74
N VAL A 217 14.93 1.78 -10.86
CA VAL A 217 15.03 1.97 -9.41
C VAL A 217 15.50 0.69 -8.73
N ALA A 218 16.30 0.84 -7.66
CA ALA A 218 16.65 -0.23 -6.75
C ALA A 218 16.86 0.34 -5.36
N HIS A 219 16.33 -0.33 -4.34
CA HIS A 219 16.55 0.08 -2.95
C HIS A 219 17.98 -0.27 -2.52
N PRO A 220 18.76 0.68 -1.94
CA PRO A 220 20.17 0.46 -1.63
C PRO A 220 20.45 -0.74 -0.72
N GLY A 221 19.59 -0.99 0.25
CA GLY A 221 19.74 -2.10 1.20
C GLY A 221 18.88 -3.32 0.90
N GLN A 222 18.05 -3.27 -0.15
CA GLN A 222 17.12 -4.36 -0.51
C GLN A 222 16.98 -4.47 -2.03
N PRO A 223 17.95 -5.10 -2.70
CA PRO A 223 18.06 -5.12 -4.16
C PRO A 223 16.84 -5.70 -4.91
N ASP A 224 16.02 -6.51 -4.23
CA ASP A 224 14.78 -7.07 -4.80
C ASP A 224 13.63 -6.04 -4.90
N VAL A 225 13.76 -4.87 -4.24
CA VAL A 225 12.79 -3.78 -4.33
C VAL A 225 13.18 -2.87 -5.50
N THR A 226 12.65 -3.17 -6.68
CA THR A 226 13.05 -2.57 -7.97
C THR A 226 11.91 -1.95 -8.76
N GLN A 227 10.73 -1.73 -8.14
CA GLN A 227 9.57 -1.25 -8.87
C GLN A 227 9.07 0.09 -8.33
N ILE A 228 8.83 1.07 -9.23
CA ILE A 228 8.02 2.24 -8.90
C ILE A 228 6.57 1.75 -8.79
N SER A 229 6.00 1.84 -7.59
CA SER A 229 4.70 1.27 -7.28
C SER A 229 3.55 2.24 -7.48
N LEU A 230 3.77 3.51 -7.17
CA LEU A 230 2.72 4.52 -7.01
C LEU A 230 3.13 5.86 -7.61
N VAL A 231 2.14 6.68 -7.90
CA VAL A 231 2.31 8.08 -8.29
C VAL A 231 1.75 8.97 -7.19
N MET A 232 2.46 10.04 -6.87
CA MET A 232 1.92 11.14 -6.08
C MET A 232 1.84 12.38 -6.97
N LEU A 233 0.62 12.84 -7.25
CA LEU A 233 0.40 14.16 -7.84
C LEU A 233 0.16 15.15 -6.71
N HIS A 234 0.97 16.21 -6.64
CA HIS A 234 0.91 17.17 -5.53
C HIS A 234 0.71 18.62 -6.03
N GLY A 235 0.28 19.47 -5.13
CA GLY A 235 0.05 20.88 -5.40
C GLY A 235 0.07 21.73 -4.14
N PRO A 236 -0.07 23.06 -4.27
CA PRO A 236 -0.07 23.95 -3.12
C PRO A 236 -1.26 23.67 -2.21
N ALA A 237 -1.11 24.07 -0.95
CA ALA A 237 -2.20 24.06 0.01
C ALA A 237 -3.30 25.06 -0.39
N ASP A 238 -4.53 24.73 -0.06
CA ASP A 238 -5.70 25.62 -0.21
C ASP A 238 -6.21 26.17 1.13
N SER A 239 -5.55 25.80 2.23
CA SER A 239 -5.95 26.20 3.58
C SER A 239 -4.74 26.52 4.45
N PRO A 240 -4.86 27.49 5.39
CA PRO A 240 -3.80 27.80 6.34
C PRO A 240 -3.44 26.60 7.23
N GLY A 241 -2.14 26.42 7.50
CA GLY A 241 -1.64 25.34 8.36
C GLY A 241 -1.44 24.00 7.66
N ILE A 242 -1.77 23.89 6.38
CA ILE A 242 -1.50 22.72 5.54
C ILE A 242 -0.33 23.03 4.61
N SER A 243 0.65 22.12 4.50
CA SER A 243 1.85 22.32 3.68
C SER A 243 1.59 22.12 2.17
N GLY A 244 0.58 21.35 1.81
CA GLY A 244 0.25 21.04 0.42
C GLY A 244 -0.90 20.04 0.33
N ARG A 245 -1.34 19.78 -0.91
CA ARG A 245 -2.32 18.74 -1.23
C ARG A 245 -1.69 17.68 -2.11
N ASN A 246 -2.16 16.47 -2.03
CA ASN A 246 -1.74 15.41 -2.94
C ASN A 246 -2.89 14.46 -3.27
N SER A 247 -2.70 13.70 -4.34
CA SER A 247 -3.49 12.51 -4.67
C SER A 247 -2.53 11.40 -5.06
N VAL A 248 -2.71 10.24 -4.45
CA VAL A 248 -1.94 9.04 -4.78
C VAL A 248 -2.71 8.21 -5.80
N VAL A 249 -2.07 7.91 -6.93
CA VAL A 249 -2.64 7.06 -7.97
C VAL A 249 -1.99 5.70 -7.90
N MET A 250 -2.81 4.68 -7.73
CA MET A 250 -2.40 3.28 -7.66
C MET A 250 -2.61 2.63 -9.04
N PRO A 251 -1.76 1.64 -9.41
CA PRO A 251 -2.01 0.87 -10.62
C PRO A 251 -3.39 0.24 -10.54
N ALA A 252 -4.21 0.47 -11.54
CA ALA A 252 -5.43 -0.29 -11.71
C ALA A 252 -5.03 -1.76 -11.85
N GLY A 253 -5.58 -2.65 -11.01
CA GLY A 253 -5.47 -4.07 -11.27
C GLY A 253 -5.93 -4.32 -12.72
N ARG A 254 -5.52 -5.45 -13.34
CA ARG A 254 -5.96 -5.85 -14.68
C ARG A 254 -7.49 -5.95 -14.76
N ILE A 255 -8.14 -4.82 -14.87
CA ILE A 255 -9.56 -4.69 -15.18
C ILE A 255 -9.59 -3.85 -16.44
N THR A 256 -10.54 -4.13 -17.30
CA THR A 256 -10.73 -3.53 -18.62
C THR A 256 -10.51 -2.02 -18.65
N ALA A 257 -10.21 -1.47 -19.79
CA ALA A 257 -9.86 -0.06 -20.03
C ALA A 257 -10.80 1.00 -19.41
N ASP A 258 -11.92 0.58 -18.86
CA ASP A 258 -12.97 1.44 -18.29
C ASP A 258 -12.94 1.53 -16.75
N ASP A 259 -11.97 0.86 -16.08
CA ASP A 259 -11.93 0.84 -14.62
C ASP A 259 -11.00 1.96 -14.11
N PRO A 260 -11.54 3.02 -13.50
CA PRO A 260 -10.72 4.12 -13.01
C PRO A 260 -9.74 3.61 -11.96
N ALA A 261 -8.48 4.00 -12.07
CA ALA A 261 -7.50 3.77 -11.01
C ALA A 261 -8.05 4.33 -9.70
N SER A 262 -8.05 3.51 -8.64
CA SER A 262 -8.45 4.00 -7.34
C SER A 262 -7.46 5.07 -6.90
N TRP A 263 -7.93 6.25 -6.62
CA TRP A 263 -7.15 7.30 -6.00
C TRP A 263 -7.51 7.40 -4.53
N ARG A 264 -6.55 7.80 -3.73
CA ARG A 264 -6.76 8.09 -2.32
C ARG A 264 -6.27 9.50 -2.06
N GLY A 265 -7.15 10.32 -1.52
CA GLY A 265 -6.76 11.61 -0.99
C GLY A 265 -6.29 11.40 0.44
N THR A 266 -5.12 11.91 0.77
CA THR A 266 -4.59 11.99 2.14
C THR A 266 -4.58 13.44 2.59
#